data_b245c946bdce9f8d68b613be26de8bc7
#
_entry.id   b245c946bdce9f8d68b613be26de8bc7
#
_cell.length_a   1.000
_cell.length_b   1.000
_cell.length_c   1.000
_cell.angle_alpha   90.00
_cell.angle_beta   90.00
_cell.angle_gamma   90.00
#
_symmetry.space_group_name_H-M   'P 1'
#
loop_
_entity.id
_entity.type
_entity.pdbx_description
1 polymer ?
#
loop_
_entity_poly.entity_id
_entity_poly.type
_entity_poly.pdbx_seq_one_letter_code
_entity_poly.pdbx_strand_id
1 'polypeptide(L)'
;MTAMVKSLLLFGLLYLAAASAALYGQQSQRDGPRYDGTRLVRPADYREWPFLGSGLGLSYEAEASGAAPHFTNVFVNPSSYRGFLETGRWSDGTVFVLESRRSESNAAPNVGGRFQGELLGLEAEVKDARFPDGWAFFNFGQAPALNAATEPLTGTVVSRCVECHTQHTAVERTFVQFYPTLLEVARRKGTLKPGF
;
A
#
# COMPACT_ATOMS: atom_id res chain seq x y z
N MET A 1 -49.23 -18.81 -4.44
CA MET A 1 -48.32 -18.21 -3.40
C MET A 1 -46.82 -18.38 -3.69
N THR A 2 -46.36 -19.34 -4.49
CA THR A 2 -44.91 -19.65 -4.68
C THR A 2 -44.14 -18.72 -5.63
N ALA A 3 -44.75 -18.15 -6.66
CA ALA A 3 -44.03 -17.28 -7.63
C ALA A 3 -43.77 -15.86 -7.08
N MET A 4 -44.75 -15.30 -6.34
CA MET A 4 -44.65 -13.95 -5.75
C MET A 4 -43.54 -13.87 -4.67
N VAL A 5 -43.38 -14.92 -3.86
CA VAL A 5 -42.36 -14.99 -2.81
C VAL A 5 -40.95 -15.10 -3.43
N LYS A 6 -40.79 -15.85 -4.54
CA LYS A 6 -39.50 -15.95 -5.27
C LYS A 6 -39.10 -14.62 -5.90
N SER A 7 -40.04 -13.86 -6.47
CA SER A 7 -39.78 -12.52 -7.02
C SER A 7 -39.37 -11.53 -5.93
N LEU A 8 -40.02 -11.51 -4.80
CA LEU A 8 -39.67 -10.63 -3.66
C LEU A 8 -38.27 -10.93 -3.10
N LEU A 9 -37.91 -12.21 -3.01
CA LEU A 9 -36.58 -12.63 -2.57
C LEU A 9 -35.46 -12.22 -3.56
N LEU A 10 -35.72 -12.34 -4.89
CA LEU A 10 -34.78 -11.90 -5.91
C LEU A 10 -34.59 -10.38 -5.90
N PHE A 11 -35.65 -9.60 -5.77
CA PHE A 11 -35.55 -8.14 -5.68
C PHE A 11 -34.84 -7.70 -4.39
N GLY A 12 -35.07 -8.37 -3.27
CA GLY A 12 -34.37 -8.11 -2.01
C GLY A 12 -32.88 -8.39 -2.10
N LEU A 13 -32.47 -9.49 -2.75
CA LEU A 13 -31.06 -9.83 -2.97
C LEU A 13 -30.36 -8.83 -3.91
N LEU A 14 -31.04 -8.42 -4.98
CA LEU A 14 -30.50 -7.40 -5.90
C LEU A 14 -30.34 -6.04 -5.23
N TYR A 15 -31.27 -5.66 -4.37
CA TYR A 15 -31.20 -4.38 -3.62
C TYR A 15 -30.08 -4.39 -2.59
N LEU A 16 -29.88 -5.51 -1.87
CA LEU A 16 -28.75 -5.69 -0.93
C LEU A 16 -27.41 -5.67 -1.65
N ALA A 17 -27.29 -6.29 -2.81
CA ALA A 17 -26.07 -6.29 -3.61
C ALA A 17 -25.74 -4.88 -4.16
N ALA A 18 -26.76 -4.14 -4.62
CA ALA A 18 -26.58 -2.76 -5.10
C ALA A 18 -26.21 -1.80 -3.96
N ALA A 19 -26.85 -1.94 -2.79
CA ALA A 19 -26.51 -1.14 -1.60
C ALA A 19 -25.11 -1.43 -1.10
N SER A 20 -24.67 -2.69 -1.11
CA SER A 20 -23.31 -3.09 -0.74
C SER A 20 -22.28 -2.52 -1.70
N ALA A 21 -22.52 -2.55 -3.00
CA ALA A 21 -21.64 -1.98 -4.01
C ALA A 21 -21.53 -0.45 -3.89
N ALA A 22 -22.63 0.24 -3.59
CA ALA A 22 -22.64 1.69 -3.38
C ALA A 22 -21.87 2.08 -2.12
N LEU A 23 -22.01 1.34 -1.02
CA LEU A 23 -21.25 1.56 0.22
C LEU A 23 -19.75 1.30 0.00
N TYR A 24 -19.40 0.28 -0.78
CA TYR A 24 -18.01 -0.04 -1.12
C TYR A 24 -17.41 1.06 -1.99
N GLY A 25 -18.14 1.57 -2.99
CA GLY A 25 -17.71 2.67 -3.83
C GLY A 25 -17.50 3.98 -3.05
N GLN A 26 -18.39 4.28 -2.10
CA GLN A 26 -18.23 5.46 -1.24
C GLN A 26 -17.01 5.37 -0.30
N GLN A 27 -16.71 4.19 0.22
CA GLN A 27 -15.59 3.98 1.11
C GLN A 27 -14.25 4.01 0.36
N SER A 28 -14.22 3.49 -0.86
CA SER A 28 -13.07 3.58 -1.76
C SER A 28 -12.72 5.03 -2.12
N GLN A 29 -13.73 5.89 -2.27
CA GLN A 29 -13.52 7.32 -2.49
C GLN A 29 -13.02 8.07 -1.26
N ARG A 30 -13.29 7.56 -0.05
CA ARG A 30 -12.88 8.22 1.20
C ARG A 30 -11.42 7.97 1.56
N ASP A 31 -10.92 6.77 1.29
CA ASP A 31 -9.57 6.34 1.67
C ASP A 31 -8.60 6.19 0.47
N GLY A 32 -9.08 6.48 -0.75
CA GLY A 32 -8.25 6.48 -1.96
C GLY A 32 -7.34 7.71 -2.08
N PRO A 33 -6.55 7.78 -3.17
CA PRO A 33 -5.64 8.88 -3.38
C PRO A 33 -6.39 10.22 -3.55
N ARG A 34 -5.95 11.23 -2.83
CA ARG A 34 -6.46 12.61 -2.97
C ARG A 34 -5.40 13.46 -3.64
N TYR A 35 -5.82 14.29 -4.59
CA TYR A 35 -4.92 15.13 -5.36
C TYR A 35 -5.30 16.60 -5.25
N ASP A 36 -4.26 17.45 -5.25
CA ASP A 36 -4.32 18.88 -5.47
C ASP A 36 -3.64 19.14 -6.83
N GLY A 37 -4.45 19.24 -7.89
CA GLY A 37 -3.98 19.20 -9.28
C GLY A 37 -3.33 17.84 -9.60
N THR A 38 -2.05 17.85 -9.94
CA THR A 38 -1.23 16.65 -10.19
C THR A 38 -0.58 16.09 -8.92
N ARG A 39 -0.58 16.86 -7.83
CA ARG A 39 0.12 16.56 -6.60
C ARG A 39 -0.68 15.61 -5.71
N LEU A 40 -0.09 14.50 -5.30
CA LEU A 40 -0.69 13.63 -4.29
C LEU A 40 -0.66 14.33 -2.93
N VAL A 41 -1.83 14.48 -2.33
CA VAL A 41 -1.96 14.97 -0.94
C VAL A 41 -1.53 13.85 0.00
N ARG A 42 -0.62 14.16 0.92
CA ARG A 42 -0.13 13.21 1.91
C ARG A 42 -1.29 12.69 2.77
N PRO A 43 -1.53 11.38 2.83
CA PRO A 43 -2.54 10.81 3.72
C PRO A 43 -2.16 11.11 5.17
N ALA A 44 -2.98 11.86 5.88
CA ALA A 44 -2.70 12.24 7.27
C ALA A 44 -2.99 11.10 8.26
N ASP A 45 -3.92 10.24 7.88
CA ASP A 45 -4.48 9.13 8.65
C ASP A 45 -3.87 7.76 8.31
N TYR A 46 -2.78 7.71 7.51
CA TYR A 46 -2.21 6.43 7.04
C TYR A 46 -1.83 5.46 8.17
N ARG A 47 -1.59 5.95 9.38
CA ARG A 47 -1.28 5.09 10.54
C ARG A 47 -2.49 4.35 11.11
N GLU A 48 -3.70 4.71 10.68
CA GLU A 48 -4.93 3.99 10.97
C GLU A 48 -5.23 2.92 9.90
N TRP A 49 -4.44 2.89 8.82
CA TRP A 49 -4.58 1.95 7.73
C TRP A 49 -4.02 0.56 8.06
N PRO A 50 -4.46 -0.50 7.37
CA PRO A 50 -3.85 -1.81 7.49
C PRO A 50 -2.35 -1.77 7.31
N PHE A 51 -1.64 -2.23 8.33
CA PHE A 51 -0.19 -2.44 8.31
C PHE A 51 0.12 -3.76 7.61
N LEU A 52 0.99 -3.73 6.60
CA LEU A 52 1.32 -4.90 5.80
C LEU A 52 2.56 -5.64 6.30
N GLY A 53 3.54 -4.89 6.73
CA GLY A 53 4.80 -5.45 7.22
C GLY A 53 5.84 -4.40 7.53
N SER A 54 6.89 -4.83 8.22
CA SER A 54 8.06 -4.03 8.53
C SER A 54 9.33 -4.79 8.16
N GLY A 55 10.25 -4.11 7.48
CA GLY A 55 11.59 -4.60 7.23
C GLY A 55 12.61 -3.85 8.07
N LEU A 56 13.68 -4.52 8.49
CA LEU A 56 14.84 -3.89 9.12
C LEU A 56 16.04 -4.06 8.20
N GLY A 57 16.61 -2.95 7.74
CA GLY A 57 17.77 -2.95 6.87
C GLY A 57 17.46 -3.48 5.45
N LEU A 58 16.21 -3.43 4.99
CA LEU A 58 15.89 -3.72 3.59
C LEU A 58 16.51 -2.64 2.71
N SER A 59 17.49 -3.02 1.93
CA SER A 59 18.20 -2.15 1.00
C SER A 59 18.38 -2.85 -0.33
N TYR A 60 18.26 -2.10 -1.41
CA TYR A 60 18.55 -2.56 -2.78
C TYR A 60 19.99 -2.24 -3.22
N GLU A 61 20.73 -1.56 -2.38
CA GLU A 61 22.15 -1.26 -2.55
C GLU A 61 22.93 -1.94 -1.44
N ALA A 62 24.16 -2.33 -1.73
CA ALA A 62 25.07 -2.81 -0.70
C ALA A 62 25.19 -1.73 0.38
N GLU A 63 24.88 -2.07 1.62
CA GLU A 63 24.95 -1.12 2.73
C GLU A 63 26.33 -0.46 2.77
N ALA A 64 26.33 0.86 2.87
CA ALA A 64 27.54 1.57 3.25
C ALA A 64 27.94 1.06 4.63
N SER A 65 29.10 0.43 4.72
CA SER A 65 29.60 -0.19 5.95
C SER A 65 29.58 0.81 7.11
N GLY A 66 28.78 0.54 8.14
CA GLY A 66 28.69 1.33 9.36
C GLY A 66 27.41 2.16 9.57
N ALA A 67 26.51 2.26 8.61
CA ALA A 67 25.21 2.88 8.83
C ALA A 67 24.31 1.97 9.66
N ALA A 68 23.64 2.50 10.68
CA ALA A 68 22.62 1.73 11.40
C ALA A 68 21.43 1.44 10.46
N PRO A 69 20.96 0.18 10.37
CA PRO A 69 19.82 -0.15 9.55
C PRO A 69 18.60 0.64 10.01
N HIS A 70 17.69 0.97 9.10
CA HIS A 70 16.42 1.61 9.44
C HIS A 70 15.25 0.66 9.22
N PHE A 71 14.13 0.93 9.87
CA PHE A 71 12.89 0.23 9.63
C PHE A 71 12.15 0.85 8.46
N THR A 72 11.55 -0.01 7.63
CA THR A 72 10.59 0.39 6.61
C THR A 72 9.24 -0.25 6.93
N ASN A 73 8.22 0.56 7.16
CA ASN A 73 6.86 0.12 7.45
C ASN A 73 5.98 0.40 6.25
N VAL A 74 5.15 -0.56 5.87
CA VAL A 74 4.23 -0.39 4.75
C VAL A 74 2.80 -0.50 5.20
N PHE A 75 2.00 0.48 4.81
CA PHE A 75 0.57 0.58 5.03
C PHE A 75 -0.15 0.63 3.68
N VAL A 76 -1.40 0.21 3.63
CA VAL A 76 -2.25 0.32 2.45
C VAL A 76 -3.64 0.82 2.83
N ASN A 77 -4.26 1.61 1.96
CA ASN A 77 -5.61 2.12 2.25
C ASN A 77 -6.62 0.98 2.43
N PRO A 78 -7.57 1.13 3.38
CA PRO A 78 -8.46 0.05 3.84
C PRO A 78 -9.32 -0.59 2.76
N SER A 79 -9.82 0.19 1.79
CA SER A 79 -10.63 -0.36 0.69
C SER A 79 -9.81 -1.29 -0.20
N SER A 80 -8.58 -0.91 -0.55
CA SER A 80 -7.69 -1.70 -1.39
C SER A 80 -7.20 -2.96 -0.68
N TYR A 81 -6.95 -2.89 0.63
CA TYR A 81 -6.64 -4.08 1.43
C TYR A 81 -7.77 -5.12 1.36
N ARG A 82 -9.03 -4.69 1.58
CA ARG A 82 -10.19 -5.59 1.48
C ARG A 82 -10.36 -6.17 0.09
N GLY A 83 -10.22 -5.34 -0.95
CA GLY A 83 -10.27 -5.80 -2.34
C GLY A 83 -9.20 -6.83 -2.66
N PHE A 84 -7.98 -6.66 -2.12
CA PHE A 84 -6.91 -7.65 -2.29
C PHE A 84 -7.24 -8.98 -1.59
N LEU A 85 -7.80 -8.95 -0.38
CA LEU A 85 -8.22 -10.18 0.31
C LEU A 85 -9.26 -10.99 -0.50
N GLU A 86 -10.10 -10.31 -1.26
CA GLU A 86 -11.12 -10.93 -2.10
C GLU A 86 -10.56 -11.46 -3.42
N THR A 87 -9.66 -10.71 -4.06
CA THR A 87 -9.25 -10.95 -5.46
C THR A 87 -7.81 -11.40 -5.64
N GLY A 88 -6.93 -11.11 -4.69
CA GLY A 88 -5.48 -11.26 -4.80
C GLY A 88 -4.83 -10.22 -5.72
N ARG A 89 -5.54 -9.14 -6.08
CA ARG A 89 -5.09 -8.06 -6.97
C ARG A 89 -5.41 -6.69 -6.38
N TRP A 90 -4.64 -5.70 -6.77
CA TRP A 90 -4.86 -4.33 -6.36
C TRP A 90 -5.87 -3.64 -7.29
N SER A 91 -6.83 -2.96 -6.70
CA SER A 91 -7.79 -2.11 -7.43
C SER A 91 -7.16 -0.77 -7.82
N ASP A 92 -7.75 -0.11 -8.81
CA ASP A 92 -7.51 1.31 -9.04
C ASP A 92 -7.86 2.12 -7.78
N GLY A 93 -7.08 3.16 -7.48
CA GLY A 93 -7.19 3.91 -6.23
C GLY A 93 -6.43 3.30 -5.04
N THR A 94 -5.60 2.27 -5.26
CA THR A 94 -4.73 1.73 -4.19
C THR A 94 -3.62 2.73 -3.87
N VAL A 95 -3.42 2.98 -2.57
CA VAL A 95 -2.33 3.82 -2.05
C VAL A 95 -1.55 3.02 -1.03
N PHE A 96 -0.27 2.81 -1.31
CA PHE A 96 0.71 2.36 -0.32
C PHE A 96 1.43 3.56 0.27
N VAL A 97 1.66 3.51 1.57
CA VAL A 97 2.53 4.45 2.27
C VAL A 97 3.69 3.68 2.86
N LEU A 98 4.90 4.07 2.50
CA LEU A 98 6.15 3.57 3.07
C LEU A 98 6.70 4.61 4.04
N GLU A 99 6.80 4.21 5.29
CA GLU A 99 7.34 5.00 6.39
C GLU A 99 8.72 4.48 6.75
N SER A 100 9.75 5.31 6.63
CA SER A 100 11.11 5.00 7.09
C SER A 100 11.33 5.53 8.49
N ARG A 101 11.85 4.69 9.41
CA ARG A 101 12.12 5.04 10.80
C ARG A 101 13.53 4.66 11.23
N ARG A 102 14.11 5.47 12.10
CA ARG A 102 15.38 5.17 12.75
C ARG A 102 15.27 3.86 13.54
N SER A 103 16.32 3.08 13.54
CA SER A 103 16.45 1.90 14.38
C SER A 103 17.19 2.28 15.67
N GLU A 104 16.54 2.08 16.81
CA GLU A 104 17.04 2.35 18.14
C GLU A 104 17.28 1.05 18.91
N SER A 105 18.22 1.07 19.87
CA SER A 105 18.53 -0.08 20.72
C SER A 105 18.68 0.25 22.19
N ASN A 106 18.84 1.53 22.54
CA ASN A 106 19.24 1.98 23.88
C ASN A 106 18.04 2.42 24.73
N ALA A 107 17.16 1.46 25.09
CA ALA A 107 16.07 1.73 26.02
C ALA A 107 15.75 0.48 26.86
N ALA A 108 15.64 0.64 28.18
CA ALA A 108 15.21 -0.44 29.07
C ALA A 108 13.76 -0.87 28.73
N PRO A 109 13.43 -2.16 28.83
CA PRO A 109 14.24 -3.30 29.27
C PRO A 109 15.03 -3.99 28.14
N ASN A 110 15.26 -3.35 27.02
CA ASN A 110 15.91 -3.94 25.84
C ASN A 110 17.40 -4.25 26.13
N VAL A 111 17.83 -5.48 25.83
CA VAL A 111 19.22 -5.92 26.00
C VAL A 111 19.91 -6.09 24.65
N GLY A 112 19.22 -6.57 23.63
CA GLY A 112 19.86 -6.88 22.34
C GLY A 112 18.94 -6.70 21.12
N GLY A 113 17.70 -6.24 21.33
CA GLY A 113 16.75 -5.98 20.26
C GLY A 113 16.86 -4.57 19.66
N ARG A 114 16.10 -4.34 18.60
CA ARG A 114 15.92 -3.01 18.01
C ARG A 114 14.45 -2.64 17.97
N PHE A 115 14.16 -1.38 18.14
CA PHE A 115 12.81 -0.81 18.07
C PHE A 115 12.81 0.44 17.20
N GLN A 116 11.62 0.86 16.79
CA GLN A 116 11.45 2.00 15.89
C GLN A 116 11.53 3.31 16.66
N GLY A 117 12.41 4.17 16.22
CA GLY A 117 12.59 5.53 16.72
C GLY A 117 11.91 6.58 15.85
N GLU A 118 12.61 7.69 15.62
CA GLU A 118 12.11 8.82 14.85
C GLU A 118 11.73 8.47 13.43
N LEU A 119 10.71 9.17 12.91
CA LEU A 119 10.40 9.19 11.49
C LEU A 119 11.57 9.80 10.70
N LEU A 120 12.00 9.12 9.65
CA LEU A 120 13.05 9.62 8.75
C LEU A 120 12.46 10.21 7.47
N GLY A 121 11.49 9.54 6.87
CA GLY A 121 10.88 9.96 5.62
C GLY A 121 9.58 9.23 5.32
N LEU A 122 8.87 9.72 4.33
CA LEU A 122 7.59 9.19 3.89
C LEU A 122 7.51 9.18 2.37
N GLU A 123 7.15 8.03 1.82
CA GLU A 123 6.94 7.83 0.39
C GLU A 123 5.58 7.18 0.14
N ALA A 124 5.09 7.27 -1.09
CA ALA A 124 3.90 6.54 -1.49
C ALA A 124 4.05 5.94 -2.89
N GLU A 125 3.40 4.81 -3.09
CA GLU A 125 3.13 4.21 -4.39
C GLU A 125 1.63 4.17 -4.59
N VAL A 126 1.16 4.59 -5.76
CA VAL A 126 -0.27 4.69 -6.07
C VAL A 126 -0.57 3.93 -7.36
N LYS A 127 -1.61 3.08 -7.32
CA LYS A 127 -2.22 2.51 -8.52
C LYS A 127 -3.38 3.40 -8.93
N ASP A 128 -3.25 4.07 -10.08
CA ASP A 128 -4.27 4.99 -10.60
C ASP A 128 -4.18 5.06 -12.12
N ALA A 129 -5.28 4.83 -12.80
CA ALA A 129 -5.41 4.79 -14.25
C ALA A 129 -5.05 6.12 -14.94
N ARG A 130 -4.94 7.23 -14.20
CA ARG A 130 -4.46 8.52 -14.72
C ARG A 130 -2.99 8.50 -15.16
N PHE A 131 -2.19 7.56 -14.62
CA PHE A 131 -0.77 7.45 -14.96
C PHE A 131 -0.57 6.48 -16.12
N PRO A 132 0.40 6.73 -17.03
CA PRO A 132 0.59 5.95 -18.24
C PRO A 132 0.70 4.44 -18.02
N ASP A 133 1.40 4.03 -16.96
CA ASP A 133 1.59 2.62 -16.60
C ASP A 133 0.63 2.15 -15.51
N GLY A 134 -0.36 2.97 -15.14
CA GLY A 134 -1.29 2.71 -14.04
C GLY A 134 -0.67 2.80 -12.65
N TRP A 135 0.59 3.23 -12.52
CA TRP A 135 1.32 3.35 -11.25
C TRP A 135 2.16 4.61 -11.19
N ALA A 136 2.25 5.21 -10.03
CA ALA A 136 3.11 6.35 -9.77
C ALA A 136 3.74 6.28 -8.39
N PHE A 137 4.92 6.88 -8.25
CA PHE A 137 5.69 6.95 -7.01
C PHE A 137 5.81 8.40 -6.56
N PHE A 138 5.72 8.62 -5.26
CA PHE A 138 5.72 9.93 -4.64
C PHE A 138 6.66 9.96 -3.45
N ASN A 139 7.39 11.07 -3.26
CA ASN A 139 8.25 11.26 -2.11
C ASN A 139 7.84 12.55 -1.39
N PHE A 140 7.37 12.42 -0.16
CA PHE A 140 6.95 13.54 0.69
C PHE A 140 8.12 14.22 1.40
N GLY A 141 9.34 13.70 1.21
CA GLY A 141 10.55 14.24 1.82
C GLY A 141 10.89 13.59 3.15
N GLN A 142 11.80 14.25 3.87
CA GLN A 142 12.35 13.78 5.13
C GLN A 142 11.77 14.55 6.31
N ALA A 143 11.58 13.85 7.43
CA ALA A 143 11.15 14.48 8.68
C ALA A 143 12.26 15.41 9.24
N PRO A 144 11.88 16.51 9.94
CA PRO A 144 10.52 16.89 10.29
C PRO A 144 9.75 17.64 9.16
N ALA A 145 10.39 17.98 8.06
CA ALA A 145 9.87 18.87 7.02
C ALA A 145 9.16 18.12 5.88
N LEU A 146 8.20 17.22 6.22
CA LEU A 146 7.42 16.51 5.22
C LEU A 146 6.48 17.45 4.47
N ASN A 147 6.46 17.32 3.13
CA ASN A 147 5.52 18.04 2.27
C ASN A 147 4.07 17.61 2.52
N ALA A 148 3.14 18.56 2.48
CA ALA A 148 1.71 18.27 2.57
C ALA A 148 1.17 17.62 1.29
N ALA A 149 1.78 17.92 0.14
CA ALA A 149 1.48 17.31 -1.16
C ALA A 149 2.75 17.34 -2.03
N THR A 150 2.87 16.36 -2.95
CA THR A 150 4.05 16.25 -3.82
C THR A 150 3.69 15.77 -5.22
N GLU A 151 4.44 16.20 -6.21
CA GLU A 151 4.33 15.70 -7.59
C GLU A 151 4.78 14.25 -7.69
N PRO A 152 4.31 13.48 -8.67
CA PRO A 152 4.86 12.17 -8.96
C PRO A 152 6.34 12.27 -9.33
N LEU A 153 7.12 11.29 -8.91
CA LEU A 153 8.53 11.17 -9.31
C LEU A 153 8.63 10.99 -10.82
N THR A 154 9.64 11.64 -11.42
CA THR A 154 9.89 11.62 -12.86
C THR A 154 11.37 11.38 -13.18
N GLY A 155 11.68 11.21 -14.47
CA GLY A 155 13.07 11.09 -14.95
C GLY A 155 13.79 9.84 -14.43
N THR A 156 15.09 9.95 -14.20
CA THR A 156 15.96 8.82 -13.79
C THR A 156 15.61 8.27 -12.41
N VAL A 157 15.04 9.09 -11.53
CA VAL A 157 14.63 8.66 -10.18
C VAL A 157 13.50 7.65 -10.28
N VAL A 158 12.43 7.97 -11.02
CA VAL A 158 11.29 7.05 -11.17
C VAL A 158 11.68 5.80 -11.98
N SER A 159 12.61 5.89 -12.93
CA SER A 159 13.05 4.73 -13.72
C SER A 159 13.60 3.61 -12.82
N ARG A 160 14.38 3.95 -11.80
CA ARG A 160 14.89 2.97 -10.81
C ARG A 160 13.77 2.33 -9.99
N CYS A 161 12.77 3.13 -9.55
CA CYS A 161 11.61 2.60 -8.84
C CYS A 161 10.84 1.62 -9.73
N VAL A 162 10.51 2.04 -10.95
CA VAL A 162 9.75 1.23 -11.92
C VAL A 162 10.47 -0.06 -12.27
N GLU A 163 11.78 -0.01 -12.51
CA GLU A 163 12.58 -1.19 -12.83
C GLU A 163 12.52 -2.22 -11.70
N CYS A 164 12.84 -1.80 -10.47
CA CYS A 164 12.82 -2.66 -9.30
C CYS A 164 11.41 -3.23 -9.04
N HIS A 165 10.37 -2.40 -9.04
CA HIS A 165 8.99 -2.81 -8.82
C HIS A 165 8.42 -3.67 -9.97
N THR A 166 9.01 -3.61 -11.15
CA THR A 166 8.65 -4.51 -12.25
C THR A 166 9.30 -5.88 -12.11
N GLN A 167 10.58 -5.93 -11.76
CA GLN A 167 11.39 -7.15 -11.80
C GLN A 167 11.29 -7.99 -10.53
N HIS A 168 11.22 -7.34 -9.35
CA HIS A 168 11.45 -7.99 -8.06
C HIS A 168 10.20 -8.11 -7.18
N THR A 169 9.01 -7.95 -7.73
CA THR A 169 7.74 -7.95 -6.98
C THR A 169 6.87 -9.16 -7.31
N ALA A 170 6.24 -9.73 -6.28
CA ALA A 170 5.47 -10.97 -6.41
C ALA A 170 4.09 -10.77 -7.06
N VAL A 171 3.44 -9.61 -6.85
CA VAL A 171 2.13 -9.32 -7.44
C VAL A 171 2.15 -7.93 -8.06
N GLU A 172 1.83 -7.83 -9.35
CA GLU A 172 1.83 -6.56 -10.08
C GLU A 172 3.16 -5.80 -9.90
N ARG A 173 3.15 -4.63 -9.24
CA ARG A 173 4.35 -3.87 -8.90
C ARG A 173 4.60 -3.80 -7.39
N THR A 174 4.12 -4.77 -6.60
CA THR A 174 4.14 -4.72 -5.15
C THR A 174 4.88 -5.90 -4.52
N PHE A 175 5.64 -5.63 -3.47
CA PHE A 175 6.46 -6.61 -2.74
C PHE A 175 5.61 -7.51 -1.81
N VAL A 176 4.54 -8.08 -2.32
CA VAL A 176 3.63 -8.96 -1.56
C VAL A 176 4.39 -10.12 -0.92
N GLN A 177 5.54 -10.53 -1.46
CA GLN A 177 6.41 -11.54 -0.85
C GLN A 177 6.89 -11.18 0.57
N PHE A 178 6.89 -9.89 0.93
CA PHE A 178 7.24 -9.43 2.27
C PHE A 178 6.03 -9.23 3.19
N TYR A 179 4.81 -9.52 2.70
CA TYR A 179 3.56 -9.35 3.46
C TYR A 179 2.90 -10.72 3.68
N PRO A 180 3.20 -11.44 4.78
CA PRO A 180 2.81 -12.84 4.94
C PRO A 180 1.32 -13.12 4.71
N THR A 181 0.44 -12.29 5.29
CA THR A 181 -1.01 -12.44 5.12
C THR A 181 -1.44 -12.32 3.65
N LEU A 182 -0.90 -11.34 2.92
CA LEU A 182 -1.27 -11.09 1.53
C LEU A 182 -0.61 -12.11 0.58
N LEU A 183 0.58 -12.58 0.90
CA LEU A 183 1.26 -13.64 0.15
C LEU A 183 0.41 -14.91 0.13
N GLU A 184 -0.17 -15.30 1.26
CA GLU A 184 -1.09 -16.43 1.34
C GLU A 184 -2.36 -16.24 0.50
N VAL A 185 -2.91 -15.02 0.48
CA VAL A 185 -4.04 -14.69 -0.38
C VAL A 185 -3.65 -14.81 -1.85
N ALA A 186 -2.53 -14.22 -2.25
CA ALA A 186 -2.04 -14.25 -3.63
C ALA A 186 -1.81 -15.70 -4.12
N ARG A 187 -1.25 -16.56 -3.27
CA ARG A 187 -1.08 -18.00 -3.57
C ARG A 187 -2.42 -18.68 -3.83
N ARG A 188 -3.39 -18.52 -2.91
CA ARG A 188 -4.73 -19.14 -3.08
C ARG A 188 -5.48 -18.62 -4.30
N LYS A 189 -5.26 -17.35 -4.67
CA LYS A 189 -5.91 -16.71 -5.83
C LYS A 189 -5.16 -16.92 -7.14
N GLY A 190 -3.96 -17.50 -7.11
CA GLY A 190 -3.14 -17.71 -8.30
C GLY A 190 -2.69 -16.42 -8.97
N THR A 191 -2.39 -15.39 -8.20
CA THR A 191 -2.03 -14.06 -8.72
C THR A 191 -0.54 -13.74 -8.61
N LEU A 192 0.27 -14.66 -8.08
CA LEU A 192 1.72 -14.51 -8.04
C LEU A 192 2.30 -14.51 -9.46
N LYS A 193 3.30 -13.69 -9.68
CA LYS A 193 4.14 -13.77 -10.88
C LYS A 193 4.92 -15.08 -10.92
N PRO A 194 5.32 -15.57 -12.11
CA PRO A 194 6.22 -16.71 -12.21
C PRO A 194 7.52 -16.48 -11.41
N GLY A 195 7.92 -17.50 -10.65
CA GLY A 195 9.15 -17.47 -9.83
C GLY A 195 8.95 -17.06 -8.36
N PHE A 196 7.70 -16.75 -7.93
CA PHE A 196 7.36 -16.45 -6.54
C PHE A 196 6.50 -17.51 -5.88
#